data_d012e884a68e120cba9981cc5ff4170d
#
_entry.id   d012e884a68e120cba9981cc5ff4170d
#
_cell.length_a   1.000
_cell.length_b   1.000
_cell.length_c   1.000
_cell.angle_alpha   90.00
_cell.angle_beta   90.00
_cell.angle_gamma   90.00
#
_symmetry.space_group_name_H-M   'P 1'
#
loop_
_entity.id
_entity.type
_entity.pdbx_description
1 polymer ?
#
loop_
_entity_poly.entity_id
_entity_poly.type
_entity_poly.pdbx_seq_one_letter_code
_entity_poly.pdbx_strand_id
1 'polypeptide(L)'
;SVNYKAGSSIAGDLHFYHHGAKENGQGLNWGLTLSNLGSKISYSSDATQKDFIPANLGLGLAYTKVFDESNKITFALDFNKLLVPTAKLDSLSASGQRIPTDASLAKYRDQGVASSWIKSFGEGGGINNEIQEVNIAIGAEYWYNNQFGFRAGYFYENPNKGNRKYFTVGAGIKYSVAGLNFSYIFPTGSGTSRIPLSNTYRFGLVFEMGGKK
;
A
#
# COMPACT_ATOMS: atom_id res chain seq x y z
N SER A 1 33.63 -7.08 -10.34
CA SER A 1 32.41 -7.91 -10.21
C SER A 1 31.77 -7.64 -8.85
N VAL A 2 30.52 -7.21 -8.84
CA VAL A 2 29.78 -7.03 -7.60
C VAL A 2 29.29 -8.41 -7.14
N ASN A 3 29.76 -8.87 -6.00
CA ASN A 3 29.26 -10.11 -5.38
C ASN A 3 27.90 -9.82 -4.72
N TYR A 4 26.83 -10.26 -5.35
CA TYR A 4 25.50 -10.23 -4.76
C TYR A 4 25.35 -11.35 -3.73
N LYS A 5 24.73 -11.04 -2.60
CA LYS A 5 24.36 -12.00 -1.57
C LYS A 5 22.92 -11.75 -1.10
N ALA A 6 22.35 -12.74 -0.44
CA ALA A 6 21.04 -12.57 0.16
C ALA A 6 21.07 -11.45 1.20
N GLY A 7 20.14 -10.51 1.07
CA GLY A 7 19.92 -9.47 2.07
C GLY A 7 18.99 -9.97 3.17
N SER A 8 19.20 -9.50 4.40
CA SER A 8 18.30 -9.74 5.52
C SER A 8 17.96 -8.44 6.23
N SER A 9 16.74 -8.33 6.70
CA SER A 9 16.23 -7.22 7.51
C SER A 9 15.27 -7.75 8.55
N ILE A 10 15.18 -7.09 9.68
CA ILE A 10 14.18 -7.33 10.73
C ILE A 10 13.26 -6.13 10.75
N ALA A 11 11.96 -6.39 10.71
CA ALA A 11 10.93 -5.35 10.74
C ALA A 11 9.77 -5.76 11.66
N GLY A 12 9.05 -4.78 12.16
CA GLY A 12 7.81 -4.93 12.90
C GLY A 12 6.72 -4.02 12.36
N ASP A 13 5.49 -4.36 12.68
CA ASP A 13 4.30 -3.60 12.29
C ASP A 13 3.50 -3.23 13.53
N LEU A 14 2.89 -2.04 13.50
CA LEU A 14 1.95 -1.55 14.51
C LEU A 14 0.62 -1.21 13.82
N HIS A 15 -0.47 -1.74 14.36
CA HIS A 15 -1.80 -1.51 13.82
C HIS A 15 -2.73 -1.02 14.93
N PHE A 16 -3.53 -0.01 14.61
CA PHE A 16 -4.65 0.42 15.42
C PHE A 16 -5.92 0.31 14.57
N TYR A 17 -6.95 -0.30 15.15
CA TYR A 17 -8.25 -0.43 14.48
C TYR A 17 -9.37 -0.02 15.43
N HIS A 18 -10.23 0.86 14.95
CA HIS A 18 -11.45 1.28 15.66
C HIS A 18 -12.67 0.70 14.93
N HIS A 19 -13.42 -0.11 15.64
CA HIS A 19 -14.69 -0.65 15.19
C HIS A 19 -15.82 0.24 15.66
N GLY A 20 -16.33 1.10 14.77
CA GLY A 20 -17.44 2.01 15.04
C GLY A 20 -18.77 1.58 14.44
N ALA A 21 -18.84 0.35 13.92
CA ALA A 21 -20.09 -0.20 13.40
C ALA A 21 -21.03 -0.61 14.54
N LYS A 22 -22.34 -0.40 14.33
CA LYS A 22 -23.43 -0.83 15.19
C LYS A 22 -23.61 -2.36 15.10
N GLU A 23 -24.47 -2.93 15.95
CA GLU A 23 -24.77 -4.38 15.97
C GLU A 23 -25.24 -4.91 14.60
N ASN A 24 -25.99 -4.12 13.83
CA ASN A 24 -26.40 -4.47 12.49
C ASN A 24 -25.29 -4.36 11.44
N GLY A 25 -24.07 -3.98 11.83
CA GLY A 25 -22.93 -3.79 10.95
C GLY A 25 -22.84 -2.44 10.24
N GLN A 26 -23.84 -1.54 10.41
CA GLN A 26 -23.79 -0.20 9.81
C GLN A 26 -22.91 0.74 10.63
N GLY A 27 -22.00 1.47 9.97
CA GLY A 27 -21.20 2.49 10.65
C GLY A 27 -19.84 2.70 10.00
N LEU A 28 -19.05 3.53 10.65
CA LEU A 28 -17.70 3.89 10.22
C LEU A 28 -16.68 3.10 11.04
N ASN A 29 -15.84 2.38 10.34
CA ASN A 29 -14.62 1.79 10.89
C ASN A 29 -13.41 2.56 10.35
N TRP A 30 -12.34 2.64 11.13
CA TRP A 30 -11.10 3.23 10.66
C TRP A 30 -9.89 2.54 11.28
N GLY A 31 -8.76 2.64 10.61
CA GLY A 31 -7.53 2.04 11.06
C GLY A 31 -6.31 2.85 10.69
N LEU A 32 -5.30 2.78 11.53
CA LEU A 32 -3.98 3.35 11.32
C LEU A 32 -2.95 2.22 11.34
N THR A 33 -2.05 2.23 10.38
CA THR A 33 -1.01 1.21 10.23
C THR A 33 0.35 1.87 10.07
N LEU A 34 1.32 1.42 10.85
CA LEU A 34 2.74 1.63 10.62
C LEU A 34 3.35 0.27 10.30
N SER A 35 3.77 0.06 9.07
CA SER A 35 4.30 -1.23 8.63
C SER A 35 5.73 -1.15 8.14
N ASN A 36 6.43 -2.30 8.18
CA ASN A 36 7.83 -2.43 7.81
C ASN A 36 8.76 -1.47 8.57
N LEU A 37 8.49 -1.23 9.86
CA LEU A 37 9.39 -0.46 10.73
C LEU A 37 10.61 -1.32 11.06
N GLY A 38 11.68 -1.19 10.28
CA GLY A 38 12.79 -2.13 10.41
C GLY A 38 14.13 -1.62 9.93
N SER A 39 15.13 -2.48 10.05
CA SER A 39 16.51 -2.19 9.68
C SER A 39 16.66 -2.06 8.17
N LYS A 40 17.69 -1.32 7.72
CA LYS A 40 18.11 -1.30 6.32
C LYS A 40 18.55 -2.67 5.86
N ILE A 41 18.42 -2.92 4.55
CA ILE A 41 18.83 -4.14 3.90
C ILE A 41 20.02 -3.89 2.97
N SER A 42 20.94 -4.86 2.84
CA SER A 42 22.05 -4.82 1.90
C SER A 42 22.11 -6.13 1.12
N TYR A 43 22.27 -6.00 -0.19
CA TYR A 43 22.45 -7.13 -1.13
C TYR A 43 23.89 -7.28 -1.60
N SER A 44 24.83 -6.50 -1.06
CA SER A 44 26.25 -6.57 -1.37
C SER A 44 27.07 -6.86 -0.11
N SER A 45 28.33 -7.23 -0.31
CA SER A 45 29.31 -7.36 0.78
C SER A 45 29.75 -6.00 1.35
N ASP A 46 29.45 -4.91 0.67
CA ASP A 46 29.76 -3.55 1.07
C ASP A 46 28.75 -3.08 2.12
N ALA A 47 29.23 -2.90 3.36
CA ALA A 47 28.40 -2.46 4.47
C ALA A 47 27.85 -1.02 4.32
N THR A 48 28.41 -0.22 3.40
CA THR A 48 27.95 1.15 3.11
C THR A 48 26.74 1.18 2.15
N GLN A 49 26.50 0.09 1.41
CA GLN A 49 25.40 -0.01 0.45
C GLN A 49 24.15 -0.64 1.07
N LYS A 50 23.58 0.07 2.06
CA LYS A 50 22.34 -0.35 2.73
C LYS A 50 21.19 0.58 2.31
N ASP A 51 20.11 0.00 1.84
CA ASP A 51 18.91 0.73 1.45
C ASP A 51 17.80 0.55 2.50
N PHE A 52 16.91 1.53 2.59
CA PHE A 52 15.76 1.44 3.47
C PHE A 52 14.76 0.40 2.96
N ILE A 53 14.19 -0.38 3.86
CA ILE A 53 13.00 -1.16 3.54
C ILE A 53 11.78 -0.23 3.44
N PRO A 54 10.72 -0.59 2.71
CA PRO A 54 9.58 0.30 2.44
C PRO A 54 8.67 0.44 3.66
N ALA A 55 9.17 1.15 4.71
CA ALA A 55 8.33 1.54 5.83
C ALA A 55 7.15 2.39 5.34
N ASN A 56 5.94 2.16 5.87
CA ASN A 56 4.73 2.79 5.38
C ASN A 56 3.81 3.22 6.51
N LEU A 57 3.20 4.39 6.34
CA LEU A 57 2.06 4.87 7.13
C LEU A 57 0.80 4.70 6.29
N GLY A 58 -0.19 4.00 6.81
CA GLY A 58 -1.50 3.81 6.20
C GLY A 58 -2.62 4.33 7.11
N LEU A 59 -3.59 5.02 6.52
CA LEU A 59 -4.85 5.41 7.14
C LEU A 59 -5.99 4.87 6.29
N GLY A 60 -6.83 4.01 6.87
CA GLY A 60 -7.98 3.42 6.21
C GLY A 60 -9.30 3.84 6.87
N LEU A 61 -10.29 4.13 6.04
CA LEU A 61 -11.65 4.44 6.43
C LEU A 61 -12.60 3.50 5.69
N ALA A 62 -13.60 2.95 6.39
CA ALA A 62 -14.62 2.11 5.77
C ALA A 62 -15.99 2.42 6.37
N TYR A 63 -16.92 2.87 5.54
CA TYR A 63 -18.29 3.11 5.95
C TYR A 63 -19.23 2.09 5.34
N THR A 64 -19.93 1.35 6.19
CA THR A 64 -20.96 0.39 5.79
C THR A 64 -22.34 0.97 5.97
N LYS A 65 -23.15 0.95 4.89
CA LYS A 65 -24.57 1.21 4.89
C LYS A 65 -25.31 -0.12 4.76
N VAL A 66 -26.17 -0.40 5.70
CA VAL A 66 -27.10 -1.52 5.68
C VAL A 66 -28.44 -1.01 5.20
N PHE A 67 -28.99 -1.60 4.14
CA PHE A 67 -30.30 -1.24 3.58
C PHE A 67 -31.40 -2.08 4.22
N ASP A 68 -31.13 -3.38 4.32
CA ASP A 68 -32.02 -4.38 4.93
C ASP A 68 -31.16 -5.61 5.39
N GLU A 69 -31.81 -6.68 5.82
CA GLU A 69 -31.14 -7.92 6.30
C GLU A 69 -30.29 -8.60 5.21
N SER A 70 -30.64 -8.40 3.95
CA SER A 70 -30.00 -9.04 2.79
C SER A 70 -28.99 -8.15 2.10
N ASN A 71 -29.08 -6.82 2.21
CA ASN A 71 -28.39 -5.87 1.36
C ASN A 71 -27.54 -4.90 2.18
N LYS A 72 -26.23 -4.87 1.91
CA LYS A 72 -25.33 -3.87 2.45
C LYS A 72 -24.26 -3.45 1.45
N ILE A 73 -23.82 -2.21 1.55
CA ILE A 73 -22.71 -1.67 0.78
C ILE A 73 -21.68 -1.06 1.73
N THR A 74 -20.40 -1.30 1.46
CA THR A 74 -19.29 -0.67 2.17
C THR A 74 -18.49 0.16 1.19
N PHE A 75 -18.24 1.41 1.52
CA PHE A 75 -17.28 2.28 0.83
C PHE A 75 -15.99 2.33 1.64
N ALA A 76 -14.86 2.19 0.97
CA ALA A 76 -13.54 2.23 1.59
C ALA A 76 -12.67 3.30 0.94
N LEU A 77 -11.83 3.93 1.75
CA LEU A 77 -10.85 4.94 1.34
C LEU A 77 -9.57 4.74 2.14
N ASP A 78 -8.47 4.51 1.42
CA ASP A 78 -7.16 4.32 2.03
C ASP A 78 -6.17 5.37 1.52
N PHE A 79 -5.36 5.87 2.45
CA PHE A 79 -4.22 6.74 2.20
C PHE A 79 -2.96 6.02 2.67
N ASN A 80 -1.96 5.93 1.82
CA ASN A 80 -0.69 5.30 2.13
C ASN A 80 0.47 6.22 1.76
N LYS A 81 1.41 6.40 2.68
CA LYS A 81 2.64 7.16 2.46
C LYS A 81 3.85 6.33 2.88
N LEU A 82 4.83 6.24 1.98
CA LEU A 82 6.13 5.66 2.32
C LEU A 82 6.89 6.59 3.26
N LEU A 83 7.39 6.01 4.36
CA LEU A 83 8.22 6.69 5.35
C LEU A 83 9.71 6.49 5.03
N VAL A 84 10.05 6.56 3.75
CA VAL A 84 11.42 6.39 3.25
C VAL A 84 11.90 7.74 2.73
N PRO A 85 13.08 8.20 3.14
CA PRO A 85 13.62 9.47 2.64
C PRO A 85 13.88 9.39 1.14
N THR A 86 13.88 10.52 0.47
CA THR A 86 14.19 10.61 -0.96
C THR A 86 15.61 11.13 -1.13
N ALA A 87 16.44 10.43 -1.92
CA ALA A 87 17.75 10.93 -2.29
C ALA A 87 17.61 12.20 -3.14
N LYS A 88 18.39 13.23 -2.84
CA LYS A 88 18.35 14.49 -3.59
C LYS A 88 18.80 14.27 -5.04
N LEU A 89 18.00 14.71 -6.00
CA LEU A 89 18.29 14.63 -7.42
C LEU A 89 19.04 15.90 -7.84
N ASP A 90 20.36 15.90 -7.75
CA ASP A 90 21.25 17.04 -7.91
C ASP A 90 22.21 16.91 -9.11
N SER A 91 22.02 15.92 -9.95
CA SER A 91 22.76 15.73 -11.21
C SER A 91 21.82 15.43 -12.38
N LEU A 92 22.34 15.41 -13.58
CA LEU A 92 21.65 15.00 -14.81
C LEU A 92 22.37 13.80 -15.41
N SER A 93 21.62 12.79 -15.83
CA SER A 93 22.13 11.68 -16.63
C SER A 93 22.45 12.12 -18.05
N ALA A 94 23.13 11.29 -18.82
CA ALA A 94 23.39 11.52 -20.24
C ALA A 94 22.12 11.71 -21.08
N SER A 95 20.98 11.17 -20.62
CA SER A 95 19.65 11.36 -21.22
C SER A 95 18.88 12.58 -20.71
N GLY A 96 19.50 13.45 -19.88
CA GLY A 96 18.86 14.63 -19.29
C GLY A 96 17.91 14.35 -18.13
N GLN A 97 17.86 13.13 -17.63
CA GLN A 97 17.04 12.76 -16.47
C GLN A 97 17.75 13.18 -15.17
N ARG A 98 17.01 13.76 -14.22
CA ARG A 98 17.56 14.06 -12.89
C ARG A 98 17.87 12.79 -12.12
N ILE A 99 19.09 12.69 -11.62
CA ILE A 99 19.60 11.56 -10.83
C ILE A 99 20.33 12.08 -9.59
N PRO A 100 20.45 11.28 -8.52
CA PRO A 100 21.28 11.65 -7.38
C PRO A 100 22.77 11.48 -7.73
N THR A 101 23.63 12.31 -7.16
CA THR A 101 25.08 12.08 -7.14
C THR A 101 25.46 11.01 -6.11
N ASP A 102 26.68 10.47 -6.20
CA ASP A 102 27.21 9.52 -5.20
C ASP A 102 27.22 10.13 -3.80
N ALA A 103 27.52 11.42 -3.69
CA ALA A 103 27.49 12.15 -2.42
C ALA A 103 26.06 12.25 -1.84
N SER A 104 25.06 12.49 -2.68
CA SER A 104 23.66 12.50 -2.28
C SER A 104 23.15 11.11 -1.89
N LEU A 105 23.58 10.07 -2.59
CA LEU A 105 23.28 8.67 -2.22
C LEU A 105 23.93 8.26 -0.92
N ALA A 106 25.21 8.66 -0.69
CA ALA A 106 25.89 8.40 0.56
C ALA A 106 25.18 9.08 1.75
N LYS A 107 24.79 10.36 1.58
CA LYS A 107 24.03 11.09 2.60
C LYS A 107 22.65 10.46 2.87
N TYR A 108 21.97 9.99 1.83
CA TYR A 108 20.71 9.25 1.95
C TYR A 108 20.92 7.96 2.75
N ARG A 109 21.95 7.20 2.42
CA ARG A 109 22.27 5.92 3.08
C ARG A 109 22.79 6.07 4.51
N ASP A 110 23.37 7.20 4.86
CA ASP A 110 23.87 7.48 6.21
C ASP A 110 22.77 7.86 7.21
N GLN A 111 21.58 8.25 6.74
CA GLN A 111 20.48 8.63 7.63
C GLN A 111 20.07 7.48 8.55
N GLY A 112 19.83 7.79 9.83
CA GLY A 112 19.31 6.83 10.79
C GLY A 112 17.88 6.41 10.45
N VAL A 113 17.52 5.13 10.64
CA VAL A 113 16.21 4.57 10.27
C VAL A 113 15.07 5.31 10.95
N ALA A 114 15.08 5.43 12.29
CA ALA A 114 14.00 6.10 13.01
C ALA A 114 13.85 7.60 12.65
N SER A 115 14.98 8.29 12.41
CA SER A 115 14.96 9.68 11.98
C SER A 115 14.43 9.83 10.55
N SER A 116 14.63 8.85 9.68
CA SER A 116 14.14 8.88 8.30
C SER A 116 12.61 8.84 8.23
N TRP A 117 11.95 8.10 9.13
CA TRP A 117 10.49 8.04 9.17
C TRP A 117 9.86 9.42 9.45
N ILE A 118 10.48 10.21 10.34
CA ILE A 118 9.99 11.56 10.66
C ILE A 118 10.37 12.54 9.55
N LYS A 119 11.61 12.48 9.05
CA LYS A 119 12.11 13.37 8.01
C LYS A 119 11.38 13.20 6.69
N SER A 120 10.84 12.00 6.39
CA SER A 120 10.06 11.73 5.19
C SER A 120 8.84 12.66 5.03
N PHE A 121 8.43 13.39 6.08
CA PHE A 121 7.36 14.39 6.03
C PHE A 121 7.84 15.81 5.69
N GLY A 122 9.08 16.04 5.34
CA GLY A 122 9.59 17.39 5.08
C GLY A 122 10.69 17.49 4.03
N GLU A 123 11.08 16.37 3.42
CA GLU A 123 12.27 16.33 2.54
C GLU A 123 12.02 16.84 1.11
N GLY A 124 10.79 17.01 0.70
CA GLY A 124 10.45 17.14 -0.72
C GLY A 124 10.18 18.54 -1.24
N GLY A 125 10.30 19.61 -0.47
CA GLY A 125 10.04 20.97 -0.97
C GLY A 125 8.61 21.46 -0.74
N GLY A 126 8.02 21.12 0.40
CA GLY A 126 6.75 21.66 0.88
C GLY A 126 5.54 20.73 0.70
N ILE A 127 4.39 21.21 1.19
CA ILE A 127 3.12 20.45 1.27
C ILE A 127 2.72 19.84 -0.07
N ASN A 128 2.97 20.50 -1.19
CA ASN A 128 2.61 19.98 -2.51
C ASN A 128 3.35 18.68 -2.87
N ASN A 129 4.61 18.54 -2.48
CA ASN A 129 5.37 17.30 -2.68
C ASN A 129 4.88 16.19 -1.74
N GLU A 130 4.58 16.53 -0.49
CA GLU A 130 4.05 15.58 0.48
C GLU A 130 2.72 14.96 0.02
N ILE A 131 1.82 15.77 -0.54
CA ILE A 131 0.55 15.28 -1.11
C ILE A 131 0.81 14.34 -2.29
N GLN A 132 1.81 14.61 -3.12
CA GLN A 132 2.16 13.75 -4.25
C GLN A 132 2.72 12.38 -3.82
N GLU A 133 3.23 12.25 -2.59
CA GLU A 133 3.74 11.00 -2.03
C GLU A 133 2.65 10.10 -1.44
N VAL A 134 1.44 10.62 -1.32
CA VAL A 134 0.32 9.85 -0.81
C VAL A 134 -0.34 9.06 -1.94
N ASN A 135 -0.35 7.75 -1.77
CA ASN A 135 -1.12 6.86 -2.62
C ASN A 135 -2.55 6.79 -2.09
N ILE A 136 -3.53 6.82 -2.98
CA ILE A 136 -4.94 6.80 -2.63
C ILE A 136 -5.60 5.56 -3.24
N ALA A 137 -6.33 4.81 -2.43
CA ALA A 137 -7.20 3.75 -2.93
C ALA A 137 -8.64 4.02 -2.49
N ILE A 138 -9.57 3.91 -3.42
CA ILE A 138 -11.01 3.98 -3.16
C ILE A 138 -11.66 2.68 -3.61
N GLY A 139 -12.66 2.23 -2.87
CA GLY A 139 -13.35 1.00 -3.20
C GLY A 139 -14.79 0.97 -2.70
N ALA A 140 -15.55 0.06 -3.30
CA ALA A 140 -16.88 -0.28 -2.85
C ALA A 140 -17.05 -1.79 -2.86
N GLU A 141 -17.74 -2.31 -1.86
CA GLU A 141 -18.11 -3.70 -1.73
C GLU A 141 -19.60 -3.79 -1.45
N TYR A 142 -20.33 -4.54 -2.26
CA TYR A 142 -21.73 -4.85 -2.06
C TYR A 142 -21.91 -6.32 -1.71
N TRP A 143 -22.68 -6.60 -0.67
CA TRP A 143 -23.05 -7.96 -0.27
C TRP A 143 -24.55 -8.18 -0.38
N TYR A 144 -24.92 -9.31 -0.97
CA TYR A 144 -26.27 -9.82 -1.00
C TYR A 144 -26.37 -11.09 -0.15
N ASN A 145 -27.31 -11.09 0.79
CA ASN A 145 -27.55 -12.18 1.77
C ASN A 145 -26.30 -12.63 2.55
N ASN A 146 -25.29 -11.78 2.71
CA ASN A 146 -23.98 -12.16 3.23
C ASN A 146 -23.31 -13.35 2.50
N GLN A 147 -23.82 -13.73 1.33
CA GLN A 147 -23.35 -14.86 0.52
C GLN A 147 -22.66 -14.41 -0.76
N PHE A 148 -23.20 -13.42 -1.48
CA PHE A 148 -22.64 -12.94 -2.72
C PHE A 148 -22.05 -11.54 -2.55
N GLY A 149 -20.76 -11.41 -2.80
CA GLY A 149 -20.04 -10.16 -2.70
C GLY A 149 -19.56 -9.68 -4.07
N PHE A 150 -19.75 -8.39 -4.37
CA PHE A 150 -19.19 -7.73 -5.55
C PHE A 150 -18.34 -6.55 -5.10
N ARG A 151 -17.17 -6.39 -5.72
CA ARG A 151 -16.17 -5.39 -5.34
C ARG A 151 -15.71 -4.63 -6.56
N ALA A 152 -15.52 -3.34 -6.39
CA ALA A 152 -14.84 -2.49 -7.37
C ALA A 152 -13.94 -1.51 -6.64
N GLY A 153 -12.80 -1.16 -7.22
CA GLY A 153 -11.87 -0.22 -6.63
C GLY A 153 -10.98 0.45 -7.65
N TYR A 154 -10.37 1.53 -7.23
CA TYR A 154 -9.41 2.28 -8.01
C TYR A 154 -8.22 2.67 -7.13
N PHE A 155 -7.02 2.45 -7.64
CA PHE A 155 -5.77 2.87 -7.03
C PHE A 155 -5.13 3.99 -7.84
N TYR A 156 -4.67 5.01 -7.13
CA TYR A 156 -4.01 6.17 -7.69
C TYR A 156 -2.68 6.45 -7.00
N GLU A 157 -1.63 6.60 -7.80
CA GLU A 157 -0.33 7.12 -7.42
C GLU A 157 0.04 8.27 -8.34
N ASN A 158 0.67 9.30 -7.77
CA ASN A 158 1.03 10.50 -8.52
C ASN A 158 2.01 10.17 -9.66
N PRO A 159 1.86 10.78 -10.87
CA PRO A 159 2.75 10.57 -12.00
C PRO A 159 4.24 10.82 -11.69
N ASN A 160 4.56 11.74 -10.77
CA ASN A 160 5.92 12.06 -10.37
C ASN A 160 6.51 11.09 -9.33
N LYS A 161 5.69 10.16 -8.80
CA LYS A 161 6.06 9.28 -7.67
C LYS A 161 5.88 7.77 -7.97
N GLY A 162 5.69 7.40 -9.23
CA GLY A 162 5.55 6.01 -9.67
C GLY A 162 4.47 5.78 -10.71
N ASN A 163 3.45 6.68 -10.77
CA ASN A 163 2.41 6.70 -11.80
C ASN A 163 1.59 5.41 -11.93
N ARG A 164 1.45 4.65 -10.84
CA ARG A 164 0.62 3.43 -10.85
C ARG A 164 -0.85 3.82 -10.71
N LYS A 165 -1.65 3.39 -11.67
CA LYS A 165 -3.10 3.59 -11.68
C LYS A 165 -3.75 2.34 -12.22
N TYR A 166 -4.76 1.83 -11.52
CA TYR A 166 -5.47 0.65 -11.97
C TYR A 166 -6.86 0.56 -11.34
N PHE A 167 -7.78 -0.04 -12.08
CA PHE A 167 -9.05 -0.49 -11.55
C PHE A 167 -8.95 -1.94 -11.09
N THR A 168 -9.76 -2.27 -10.10
CA THR A 168 -9.93 -3.63 -9.63
C THR A 168 -11.42 -3.98 -9.62
N VAL A 169 -11.72 -5.21 -10.00
CA VAL A 169 -13.05 -5.78 -9.80
C VAL A 169 -12.92 -7.13 -9.10
N GLY A 170 -13.93 -7.52 -8.36
CA GLY A 170 -13.94 -8.81 -7.68
C GLY A 170 -15.35 -9.31 -7.41
N ALA A 171 -15.45 -10.61 -7.24
CA ALA A 171 -16.64 -11.28 -6.79
C ALA A 171 -16.28 -12.30 -5.69
N GLY A 172 -17.20 -12.54 -4.79
CA GLY A 172 -17.05 -13.51 -3.71
C GLY A 172 -18.33 -14.29 -3.49
N ILE A 173 -18.16 -15.54 -3.16
CA ILE A 173 -19.26 -16.41 -2.72
C ILE A 173 -18.86 -16.96 -1.37
N LYS A 174 -19.76 -16.85 -0.39
CA LYS A 174 -19.60 -17.42 0.94
C LYS A 174 -20.74 -18.39 1.21
N TYR A 175 -20.40 -19.61 1.59
CA TYR A 175 -21.36 -20.62 1.96
C TYR A 175 -20.91 -21.35 3.21
N SER A 176 -21.72 -21.29 4.26
CA SER A 176 -21.38 -21.85 5.57
C SER A 176 -20.02 -21.33 6.08
N VAL A 177 -19.05 -22.21 6.26
CA VAL A 177 -17.72 -21.90 6.77
C VAL A 177 -16.69 -21.60 5.66
N ALA A 178 -17.06 -21.76 4.39
CA ALA A 178 -16.15 -21.60 3.26
C ALA A 178 -16.52 -20.37 2.41
N GLY A 179 -15.50 -19.65 1.96
CA GLY A 179 -15.63 -18.55 1.03
C GLY A 179 -14.66 -18.68 -0.13
N LEU A 180 -15.13 -18.39 -1.34
CA LEU A 180 -14.33 -18.27 -2.55
C LEU A 180 -14.34 -16.83 -3.01
N ASN A 181 -13.19 -16.27 -3.26
CA ASN A 181 -13.02 -14.90 -3.78
C ASN A 181 -12.27 -14.95 -5.10
N PHE A 182 -12.70 -14.11 -6.03
CA PHE A 182 -12.04 -13.83 -7.29
C PHE A 182 -11.82 -12.34 -7.42
N SER A 183 -10.67 -11.92 -7.95
CA SER A 183 -10.44 -10.53 -8.32
C SER A 183 -9.53 -10.41 -9.53
N TYR A 184 -9.67 -9.28 -10.24
CA TYR A 184 -8.91 -8.94 -11.42
C TYR A 184 -8.46 -7.48 -11.38
N ILE A 185 -7.23 -7.21 -11.84
CA ILE A 185 -6.63 -5.87 -11.92
C ILE A 185 -6.55 -5.44 -13.36
N PHE A 186 -7.20 -4.30 -13.68
CA PHE A 186 -7.14 -3.63 -14.98
C PHE A 186 -6.15 -2.46 -14.91
N PRO A 187 -5.01 -2.50 -15.61
CA PRO A 187 -4.13 -1.35 -15.70
C PRO A 187 -4.78 -0.23 -16.50
N THR A 188 -4.66 1.02 -16.04
CA THR A 188 -5.22 2.19 -16.74
C THR A 188 -4.16 3.01 -17.47
N GLY A 189 -2.89 2.63 -17.40
CA GLY A 189 -1.76 3.31 -18.05
C GLY A 189 -1.51 2.78 -19.46
N SER A 190 -1.22 3.68 -20.40
CA SER A 190 -0.67 3.34 -21.71
C SER A 190 0.86 3.46 -21.70
N GLY A 191 1.55 2.60 -22.43
CA GLY A 191 3.00 2.66 -22.62
C GLY A 191 3.82 1.82 -21.66
N THR A 192 5.07 2.21 -21.44
CA THR A 192 6.10 1.49 -20.66
C THR A 192 5.83 1.42 -19.16
N SER A 193 4.83 2.13 -18.66
CA SER A 193 4.40 2.12 -17.24
C SER A 193 3.48 0.93 -16.92
N ARG A 194 3.79 -0.25 -17.47
CA ARG A 194 3.08 -1.47 -17.07
C ARG A 194 3.45 -1.82 -15.64
N ILE A 195 2.44 -1.79 -14.78
CA ILE A 195 2.56 -2.26 -13.40
C ILE A 195 2.89 -3.76 -13.45
N PRO A 196 3.84 -4.25 -12.63
CA PRO A 196 4.13 -5.69 -12.57
C PRO A 196 2.91 -6.58 -12.30
N LEU A 197 1.87 -6.01 -11.68
CA LEU A 197 0.59 -6.67 -11.37
C LEU A 197 -0.48 -6.47 -12.46
N SER A 198 -0.14 -5.94 -13.64
CA SER A 198 -1.08 -5.76 -14.75
C SER A 198 -1.67 -7.10 -15.20
N ASN A 199 -2.99 -7.13 -15.41
CA ASN A 199 -3.71 -8.35 -15.82
C ASN A 199 -3.56 -9.52 -14.84
N THR A 200 -3.50 -9.22 -13.54
CA THR A 200 -3.38 -10.25 -12.51
C THR A 200 -4.76 -10.74 -12.08
N TYR A 201 -4.93 -12.06 -12.13
CA TYR A 201 -6.06 -12.76 -11.53
C TYR A 201 -5.66 -13.26 -10.13
N ARG A 202 -6.56 -13.10 -9.17
CA ARG A 202 -6.38 -13.64 -7.82
C ARG A 202 -7.57 -14.52 -7.45
N PHE A 203 -7.26 -15.68 -6.90
CA PHE A 203 -8.22 -16.59 -6.29
C PHE A 203 -7.88 -16.73 -4.81
N GLY A 204 -8.88 -16.67 -3.96
CA GLY A 204 -8.71 -16.82 -2.52
C GLY A 204 -9.76 -17.75 -1.96
N LEU A 205 -9.32 -18.67 -1.10
CA LEU A 205 -10.18 -19.52 -0.28
C LEU A 205 -10.09 -19.04 1.17
N VAL A 206 -11.23 -18.87 1.81
CA VAL A 206 -11.34 -18.47 3.22
C VAL A 206 -12.16 -19.53 3.95
N PHE A 207 -11.66 -20.00 5.09
CA PHE A 207 -12.39 -20.89 5.98
C PHE A 207 -12.56 -20.20 7.33
N GLU A 208 -13.83 -19.98 7.73
CA GLU A 208 -14.19 -19.43 9.03
C GLU A 208 -14.52 -20.57 9.98
N MET A 209 -13.56 -21.00 10.74
CA MET A 209 -13.77 -21.97 11.81
C MET A 209 -14.30 -21.22 13.03
N GLY A 210 -15.60 -20.93 13.04
CA GLY A 210 -16.27 -20.25 14.13
C GLY A 210 -16.50 -21.20 15.29
N GLY A 211 -15.86 -20.96 16.42
CA GLY A 211 -16.35 -21.50 17.67
C GLY A 211 -17.75 -20.92 17.92
N LYS A 212 -18.74 -21.79 18.12
CA LYS A 212 -20.05 -21.39 18.64
C LYS A 212 -19.82 -20.60 19.94
N LYS A 213 -20.25 -19.30 19.96
CA LYS A 213 -20.52 -18.62 21.21
C LYS A 213 -21.84 -19.13 21.78
#